data_0723a7b6d1bd327a3065ad73d239e17f
#
_entry.id   0723a7b6d1bd327a3065ad73d239e17f
#
_cell.length_a   1.000
_cell.length_b   1.000
_cell.length_c   1.000
_cell.angle_alpha   90.00
_cell.angle_beta   90.00
_cell.angle_gamma   90.00
#
_symmetry.space_group_name_H-M   'P 1'
#
loop_
_entity.id
_entity.type
_entity.pdbx_description
1 polymer ?
#
loop_
_entity_poly.entity_id
_entity_poly.type
_entity_poly.pdbx_seq_one_letter_code
_entity_poly.pdbx_strand_id
1 'polypeptide(L)'
;MNKESLYQSLNNQVVALIEDETNLIANLANVSALLNIALEDINWVGFYLLENDTLVLGPFQGNPACVRIPIGKGVCGTSFEKKQSLRIENVHDFEGHIACDAASNSEIVIPLIKDGKYIGVLDIDSPSLNRFDQDDQTGLELIMASLKEHL
;
A
#
# COMPACT_ATOMS: atom_id res chain seq x y z
N MET A 1 -0.35 18.97 -12.70
CA MET A 1 -0.16 17.61 -13.22
C MET A 1 -1.36 16.76 -12.87
N ASN A 2 -1.93 16.05 -13.84
CA ASN A 2 -3.04 15.14 -13.53
C ASN A 2 -2.52 13.85 -12.88
N LYS A 3 -3.43 13.05 -12.33
CA LYS A 3 -3.05 11.83 -11.62
C LYS A 3 -2.35 10.81 -12.53
N GLU A 4 -2.81 10.68 -13.78
CA GLU A 4 -2.18 9.78 -14.73
C GLU A 4 -0.70 10.12 -14.93
N SER A 5 -0.38 11.38 -15.17
CA SER A 5 1.00 11.86 -15.35
C SER A 5 1.81 11.72 -14.05
N LEU A 6 1.18 12.00 -12.90
CA LEU A 6 1.82 11.83 -11.60
C LEU A 6 2.27 10.39 -11.40
N TYR A 7 1.36 9.43 -11.58
CA TYR A 7 1.68 8.02 -11.35
C TYR A 7 2.63 7.45 -12.40
N GLN A 8 2.56 7.94 -13.64
CA GLN A 8 3.55 7.55 -14.65
C GLN A 8 4.96 8.00 -14.24
N SER A 9 5.09 9.23 -13.77
CA SER A 9 6.36 9.76 -13.27
C SER A 9 6.85 8.99 -12.05
N LEU A 10 5.95 8.70 -11.10
CA LEU A 10 6.28 7.92 -9.92
C LEU A 10 6.72 6.51 -10.27
N ASN A 11 6.05 5.88 -11.23
CA ASN A 11 6.43 4.54 -11.68
C ASN A 11 7.86 4.54 -12.25
N ASN A 12 8.20 5.55 -13.05
CA ASN A 12 9.56 5.67 -13.58
C ASN A 12 10.59 5.84 -12.46
N GLN A 13 10.26 6.61 -11.44
CA GLN A 13 11.14 6.80 -10.28
C GLN A 13 11.29 5.52 -9.45
N VAL A 14 10.21 4.78 -9.26
CA VAL A 14 10.25 3.49 -8.56
C VAL A 14 11.17 2.51 -9.30
N VAL A 15 10.99 2.37 -10.61
CA VAL A 15 11.83 1.48 -11.42
C VAL A 15 13.31 1.86 -11.27
N ALA A 16 13.63 3.14 -11.33
CA ALA A 16 15.02 3.61 -11.18
C ALA A 16 15.59 3.28 -9.79
N LEU A 17 14.76 3.33 -8.75
CA LEU A 17 15.21 3.02 -7.39
C LEU A 17 15.51 1.54 -7.16
N ILE A 18 14.73 0.65 -7.80
CA ILE A 18 14.77 -0.78 -7.47
C ILE A 18 15.50 -1.65 -8.49
N GLU A 19 15.79 -1.13 -9.69
CA GLU A 19 16.28 -1.96 -10.80
C GLU A 19 17.62 -2.68 -10.51
N ASP A 20 18.48 -2.08 -9.70
CA ASP A 20 19.79 -2.66 -9.37
C ASP A 20 19.85 -3.23 -7.95
N GLU A 21 18.73 -3.24 -7.23
CA GLU A 21 18.69 -3.73 -5.85
C GLU A 21 17.82 -4.98 -5.72
N THR A 22 18.34 -6.00 -5.06
CA THR A 22 17.63 -7.27 -4.87
C THR A 22 17.06 -7.43 -3.46
N ASN A 23 17.40 -6.55 -2.52
CA ASN A 23 16.89 -6.66 -1.16
C ASN A 23 15.46 -6.17 -1.06
N LEU A 24 14.56 -7.07 -0.68
CA LEU A 24 13.12 -6.76 -0.58
C LEU A 24 12.86 -5.60 0.39
N ILE A 25 13.42 -5.67 1.59
CA ILE A 25 13.15 -4.67 2.64
C ILE A 25 13.65 -3.29 2.21
N ALA A 26 14.85 -3.22 1.63
CA ALA A 26 15.40 -1.95 1.13
C ALA A 26 14.52 -1.35 0.04
N ASN A 27 14.06 -2.17 -0.89
CA ASN A 27 13.17 -1.72 -1.98
C ASN A 27 11.85 -1.21 -1.45
N LEU A 28 11.21 -1.95 -0.53
CA LEU A 28 9.94 -1.53 0.06
C LEU A 28 10.10 -0.27 0.92
N ALA A 29 11.23 -0.12 1.60
CA ALA A 29 11.52 1.09 2.37
C ALA A 29 11.61 2.32 1.47
N ASN A 30 12.34 2.21 0.35
CA ASN A 30 12.50 3.32 -0.59
C ASN A 30 11.19 3.64 -1.34
N VAL A 31 10.40 2.64 -1.69
CA VAL A 31 9.08 2.87 -2.30
C VAL A 31 8.16 3.59 -1.33
N SER A 32 8.14 3.17 -0.06
CA SER A 32 7.35 3.84 0.98
C SER A 32 7.76 5.30 1.13
N ALA A 33 9.06 5.57 1.17
CA ALA A 33 9.57 6.94 1.31
C ALA A 33 9.21 7.81 0.10
N LEU A 34 9.35 7.27 -1.12
CA LEU A 34 9.02 7.99 -2.33
C LEU A 34 7.53 8.35 -2.39
N LEU A 35 6.66 7.37 -2.11
CA LEU A 35 5.21 7.61 -2.11
C LEU A 35 4.82 8.63 -1.04
N ASN A 36 5.45 8.56 0.13
CA ASN A 36 5.17 9.51 1.21
C ASN A 36 5.50 10.95 0.82
N ILE A 37 6.59 11.15 0.08
CA ILE A 37 7.00 12.48 -0.38
C ILE A 37 6.08 12.98 -1.51
N ALA A 38 5.71 12.10 -2.43
CA ALA A 38 5.05 12.46 -3.67
C ALA A 38 3.52 12.59 -3.57
N LEU A 39 2.89 11.80 -2.70
CA LEU A 39 1.43 11.81 -2.56
C LEU A 39 1.01 12.82 -1.50
N GLU A 40 0.08 13.70 -1.88
CA GLU A 40 -0.49 14.69 -0.97
C GLU A 40 -1.66 14.09 -0.20
N ASP A 41 -1.96 14.67 0.96
CA ASP A 41 -3.13 14.33 1.77
C ASP A 41 -3.18 12.84 2.14
N ILE A 42 -2.04 12.32 2.60
CA ILE A 42 -1.94 10.99 3.20
C ILE A 42 -1.31 11.12 4.57
N ASN A 43 -1.65 10.21 5.48
CA ASN A 43 -1.06 10.20 6.83
C ASN A 43 -0.23 8.94 7.09
N TRP A 44 -0.30 7.94 6.21
CA TRP A 44 0.45 6.70 6.36
C TRP A 44 0.61 6.00 5.02
N VAL A 45 1.78 5.44 4.76
CA VAL A 45 2.04 4.61 3.57
C VAL A 45 3.09 3.56 3.90
N GLY A 46 2.79 2.31 3.59
CA GLY A 46 3.72 1.23 3.88
C GLY A 46 3.22 -0.13 3.47
N PHE A 47 3.95 -1.14 3.90
CA PHE A 47 3.71 -2.53 3.52
C PHE A 47 3.48 -3.41 4.75
N TYR A 48 2.52 -4.32 4.62
CA TYR A 48 2.38 -5.46 5.52
C TYR A 48 2.79 -6.71 4.76
N LEU A 49 3.59 -7.54 5.38
CA LEU A 49 4.15 -8.73 4.75
C LEU A 49 3.63 -10.00 5.41
N LEU A 50 3.34 -11.00 4.61
CA LEU A 50 2.88 -12.30 5.10
C LEU A 50 4.02 -13.00 5.84
N GLU A 51 3.75 -13.37 7.08
CA GLU A 51 4.64 -14.19 7.90
C GLU A 51 3.80 -15.27 8.55
N ASN A 52 4.01 -16.52 8.15
CA ASN A 52 3.13 -17.63 8.50
C ASN A 52 1.69 -17.31 8.02
N ASP A 53 0.72 -17.20 8.91
CA ASP A 53 -0.68 -16.98 8.58
C ASP A 53 -1.16 -15.57 8.92
N THR A 54 -0.26 -14.62 9.10
CA THR A 54 -0.57 -13.27 9.56
C THR A 54 0.18 -12.23 8.75
N LEU A 55 -0.44 -11.09 8.51
CA LEU A 55 0.26 -9.94 7.94
C LEU A 55 0.99 -9.21 9.07
N VAL A 56 2.27 -8.96 8.86
CA VAL A 56 3.15 -8.31 9.83
C VAL A 56 3.64 -7.00 9.27
N LEU A 57 3.67 -5.97 10.10
CA LEU A 57 4.16 -4.63 9.73
C LEU A 57 5.56 -4.71 9.13
N GLY A 58 5.70 -4.18 7.93
CA GLY A 58 6.96 -4.05 7.19
C GLY A 58 7.38 -2.58 7.09
N PRO A 59 8.17 -2.23 6.07
CA PRO A 59 8.61 -0.84 5.87
C PRO A 59 7.44 0.12 5.68
N PHE A 60 7.47 1.26 6.36
CA PHE A 60 6.42 2.27 6.28
C PHE A 60 6.91 3.67 6.64
N GLN A 61 6.08 4.66 6.33
CA GLN A 61 6.24 6.06 6.73
C GLN A 61 4.94 6.51 7.39
N GLY A 62 5.03 7.07 8.59
CA GLY A 62 3.87 7.53 9.36
C GLY A 62 4.00 7.21 10.84
N ASN A 63 2.88 7.31 11.55
CA ASN A 63 2.83 6.97 12.97
C ASN A 63 2.96 5.46 13.19
N PRO A 64 3.42 5.03 14.37
CA PRO A 64 3.43 3.61 14.73
C PRO A 64 2.07 2.97 14.46
N ALA A 65 2.07 1.76 13.96
CA ALA A 65 0.86 1.07 13.50
C ALA A 65 0.70 -0.30 14.16
N CYS A 66 -0.43 -0.95 13.86
CA CYS A 66 -0.66 -2.33 14.32
C CYS A 66 0.43 -3.23 13.76
N VAL A 67 1.01 -4.08 14.62
CA VAL A 67 2.12 -4.95 14.21
C VAL A 67 1.62 -6.17 13.45
N ARG A 68 0.48 -6.72 13.83
CA ARG A 68 -0.06 -7.95 13.23
C ARG A 68 -1.52 -7.77 12.84
N ILE A 69 -1.84 -8.18 11.62
CA ILE A 69 -3.20 -8.14 11.09
C ILE A 69 -3.56 -9.55 10.60
N PRO A 70 -4.57 -10.19 11.21
CA PRO A 70 -5.01 -11.51 10.75
C PRO A 70 -5.57 -11.44 9.33
N ILE A 71 -5.30 -12.48 8.53
CA ILE A 71 -5.87 -12.59 7.18
C ILE A 71 -7.40 -12.60 7.29
N GLY A 72 -8.06 -11.80 6.45
CA GLY A 72 -9.51 -11.68 6.46
C GLY A 72 -10.04 -10.63 7.44
N LYS A 73 -9.16 -9.94 8.19
CA LYS A 73 -9.55 -8.91 9.15
C LYS A 73 -9.07 -7.54 8.70
N GLY A 74 -9.91 -6.51 8.93
CA GLY A 74 -9.64 -5.16 8.51
C GLY A 74 -9.52 -5.03 6.98
N VAL A 75 -9.13 -3.85 6.50
CA VAL A 75 -9.01 -3.62 5.07
C VAL A 75 -7.82 -4.39 4.48
N CYS A 76 -6.66 -4.34 5.14
CA CYS A 76 -5.46 -5.05 4.69
C CYS A 76 -5.68 -6.58 4.65
N GLY A 77 -6.20 -7.15 5.72
CA GLY A 77 -6.45 -8.59 5.80
C GLY A 77 -7.48 -9.07 4.79
N THR A 78 -8.50 -8.25 4.54
CA THR A 78 -9.56 -8.56 3.57
C THR A 78 -9.02 -8.48 2.13
N SER A 79 -8.25 -7.46 1.82
CA SER A 79 -7.60 -7.31 0.50
C SER A 79 -6.70 -8.52 0.21
N PHE A 80 -5.90 -8.93 1.18
CA PHE A 80 -5.00 -10.06 1.02
C PHE A 80 -5.76 -11.37 0.81
N GLU A 81 -6.79 -11.60 1.61
CA GLU A 81 -7.61 -12.81 1.49
C GLU A 81 -8.31 -12.91 0.14
N LYS A 82 -8.89 -11.80 -0.32
CA LYS A 82 -9.62 -11.75 -1.59
C LYS A 82 -8.71 -11.60 -2.80
N LYS A 83 -7.44 -11.34 -2.59
CA LYS A 83 -6.43 -11.13 -3.64
C LYS A 83 -6.84 -10.03 -4.61
N GLN A 84 -7.35 -8.94 -4.06
CA GLN A 84 -7.79 -7.79 -4.87
C GLN A 84 -7.56 -6.47 -4.14
N SER A 85 -7.39 -5.40 -4.93
CA SER A 85 -7.30 -4.06 -4.39
C SER A 85 -8.63 -3.66 -3.76
N LEU A 86 -8.55 -2.94 -2.63
CA LEU A 86 -9.72 -2.36 -1.97
C LEU A 86 -9.53 -0.87 -1.81
N ARG A 87 -10.56 -0.11 -2.16
CA ARG A 87 -10.58 1.35 -2.08
C ARG A 87 -11.76 1.74 -1.20
N ILE A 88 -11.47 2.29 -0.02
CA ILE A 88 -12.46 2.55 1.01
C ILE A 88 -12.64 4.05 1.19
N GLU A 89 -13.84 4.56 0.90
CA GLU A 89 -14.17 5.98 0.99
C GLU A 89 -14.21 6.49 2.42
N ASN A 90 -14.72 5.65 3.33
CA ASN A 90 -14.81 5.94 4.76
C ASN A 90 -14.57 4.66 5.54
N VAL A 91 -13.43 4.58 6.22
CA VAL A 91 -13.04 3.38 6.96
C VAL A 91 -14.00 3.06 8.11
N HIS A 92 -14.71 4.05 8.62
CA HIS A 92 -15.66 3.86 9.73
C HIS A 92 -16.92 3.10 9.28
N ASP A 93 -17.17 3.05 7.97
CA ASP A 93 -18.27 2.29 7.37
C ASP A 93 -17.83 0.89 6.94
N PHE A 94 -16.54 0.57 7.03
CA PHE A 94 -16.02 -0.74 6.65
C PHE A 94 -16.21 -1.73 7.80
N GLU A 95 -16.97 -2.79 7.53
CA GLU A 95 -17.24 -3.84 8.52
C GLU A 95 -15.94 -4.57 8.90
N GLY A 96 -15.64 -4.61 10.19
CA GLY A 96 -14.43 -5.25 10.68
C GLY A 96 -13.17 -4.40 10.61
N HIS A 97 -13.30 -3.09 10.36
CA HIS A 97 -12.17 -2.17 10.32
C HIS A 97 -11.35 -2.22 11.60
N ILE A 98 -10.03 -2.30 11.45
CA ILE A 98 -9.08 -2.25 12.55
C ILE A 98 -8.49 -0.84 12.58
N ALA A 99 -8.79 -0.07 13.62
CA ALA A 99 -8.34 1.31 13.77
C ALA A 99 -6.91 1.35 14.32
N CYS A 100 -5.92 1.21 13.43
CA CYS A 100 -4.50 1.29 13.80
C CYS A 100 -3.99 2.74 13.90
N ASP A 101 -4.66 3.67 13.22
CA ASP A 101 -4.38 5.11 13.32
C ASP A 101 -5.72 5.84 13.31
N ALA A 102 -6.03 6.54 14.40
CA ALA A 102 -7.28 7.28 14.55
C ALA A 102 -7.40 8.45 13.55
N ALA A 103 -6.31 8.89 12.95
CA ALA A 103 -6.31 9.97 11.97
C ALA A 103 -6.81 9.51 10.59
N SER A 104 -6.86 8.20 10.33
CA SER A 104 -7.23 7.65 9.04
C SER A 104 -8.73 7.67 8.82
N ASN A 105 -9.19 8.22 7.69
CA ASN A 105 -10.59 8.28 7.31
C ASN A 105 -10.89 7.59 5.99
N SER A 106 -9.95 7.55 5.05
CA SER A 106 -10.07 6.73 3.84
C SER A 106 -8.79 5.94 3.62
N GLU A 107 -8.86 4.90 2.82
CA GLU A 107 -7.77 3.94 2.67
C GLU A 107 -7.78 3.28 1.31
N ILE A 108 -6.59 2.95 0.79
CA ILE A 108 -6.45 2.09 -0.38
C ILE A 108 -5.42 1.01 -0.05
N VAL A 109 -5.74 -0.23 -0.39
CA VAL A 109 -4.87 -1.39 -0.17
C VAL A 109 -4.73 -2.16 -1.48
N ILE A 110 -3.50 -2.52 -1.82
CA ILE A 110 -3.20 -3.24 -3.06
C ILE A 110 -2.29 -4.42 -2.74
N PRO A 111 -2.63 -5.64 -3.19
CA PRO A 111 -1.79 -6.81 -2.94
C PRO A 111 -0.40 -6.69 -3.53
N LEU A 112 0.59 -7.22 -2.80
CA LEU A 112 1.98 -7.31 -3.23
C LEU A 112 2.27 -8.75 -3.64
N ILE A 113 2.81 -8.92 -4.85
CA ILE A 113 3.08 -10.23 -5.43
C ILE A 113 4.56 -10.37 -5.75
N LYS A 114 5.13 -11.54 -5.44
CA LYS A 114 6.50 -11.90 -5.79
C LYS A 114 6.52 -13.34 -6.30
N ASP A 115 7.11 -13.54 -7.48
CA ASP A 115 7.22 -14.88 -8.10
C ASP A 115 5.87 -15.62 -8.16
N GLY A 116 4.81 -14.89 -8.49
CA GLY A 116 3.45 -15.45 -8.60
C GLY A 116 2.76 -15.69 -7.28
N LYS A 117 3.36 -15.32 -6.16
CA LYS A 117 2.78 -15.52 -4.82
C LYS A 117 2.40 -14.19 -4.18
N TYR A 118 1.26 -14.18 -3.50
CA TYR A 118 0.83 -13.04 -2.71
C TYR A 118 1.62 -13.03 -1.40
N ILE A 119 2.48 -12.01 -1.23
CA ILE A 119 3.39 -11.94 -0.07
C ILE A 119 3.07 -10.82 0.90
N GLY A 120 2.09 -9.98 0.58
CA GLY A 120 1.71 -8.88 1.45
C GLY A 120 0.80 -7.90 0.74
N VAL A 121 0.72 -6.70 1.29
CA VAL A 121 -0.07 -5.60 0.72
C VAL A 121 0.67 -4.27 0.86
N LEU A 122 0.37 -3.35 -0.07
CA LEU A 122 0.64 -1.93 0.09
C LEU A 122 -0.60 -1.31 0.73
N ASP A 123 -0.41 -0.50 1.76
CA ASP A 123 -1.48 0.20 2.46
C ASP A 123 -1.20 1.69 2.48
N ILE A 124 -2.16 2.51 2.07
CA ILE A 124 -2.07 3.97 2.13
C ILE A 124 -3.33 4.52 2.76
N ASP A 125 -3.15 5.37 3.76
CA ASP A 125 -4.25 5.99 4.51
C ASP A 125 -4.25 7.50 4.33
N SER A 126 -5.44 8.09 4.39
CA SER A 126 -5.63 9.54 4.32
C SER A 126 -6.49 10.03 5.49
N PRO A 127 -6.22 11.23 6.02
CA PRO A 127 -7.09 11.84 7.02
C PRO A 127 -8.38 12.40 6.41
N SER A 128 -8.47 12.44 5.09
CA SER A 128 -9.67 12.91 4.38
C SER A 128 -10.55 11.74 3.98
N LEU A 129 -11.85 11.99 3.90
CA LEU A 129 -12.79 11.02 3.31
C LEU A 129 -12.60 10.99 1.79
N ASN A 130 -12.81 9.84 1.19
CA ASN A 130 -12.86 9.67 -0.26
C ASN A 130 -11.63 10.23 -0.99
N ARG A 131 -10.44 10.07 -0.39
CA ARG A 131 -9.19 10.59 -0.96
C ARG A 131 -8.78 9.85 -2.24
N PHE A 132 -9.03 8.54 -2.29
CA PHE A 132 -8.53 7.70 -3.36
C PHE A 132 -9.63 7.40 -4.38
N ASP A 133 -9.37 7.72 -5.65
CA ASP A 133 -10.30 7.43 -6.74
C ASP A 133 -9.76 6.34 -7.67
N GLN A 134 -10.44 6.09 -8.78
CA GLN A 134 -10.01 5.05 -9.73
C GLN A 134 -8.63 5.36 -10.33
N ASP A 135 -8.30 6.63 -10.53
CA ASP A 135 -6.98 7.01 -11.08
C ASP A 135 -5.87 6.70 -10.09
N ASP A 136 -6.11 6.88 -8.79
CA ASP A 136 -5.16 6.47 -7.76
C ASP A 136 -4.97 4.95 -7.77
N GLN A 137 -6.04 4.19 -7.85
CA GLN A 137 -5.96 2.74 -7.88
C GLN A 137 -5.19 2.26 -9.12
N THR A 138 -5.54 2.77 -10.30
CA THR A 138 -4.87 2.40 -11.55
C THR A 138 -3.38 2.74 -11.50
N GLY A 139 -3.04 3.93 -11.02
CA GLY A 139 -1.65 4.38 -10.91
C GLY A 139 -0.83 3.56 -9.92
N LEU A 140 -1.40 3.27 -8.76
CA LEU A 140 -0.73 2.45 -7.76
C LEU A 140 -0.58 1.00 -8.21
N GLU A 141 -1.58 0.46 -8.92
CA GLU A 141 -1.48 -0.88 -9.49
C GLU A 141 -0.38 -0.97 -10.55
N LEU A 142 -0.16 0.10 -11.32
CA LEU A 142 0.97 0.19 -12.26
C LEU A 142 2.31 0.09 -11.52
N ILE A 143 2.46 0.85 -10.45
CA ILE A 143 3.67 0.83 -9.61
C ILE A 143 3.88 -0.55 -9.02
N MET A 144 2.82 -1.18 -8.51
CA MET A 144 2.91 -2.52 -7.92
C MET A 144 3.27 -3.58 -8.96
N ALA A 145 2.82 -3.42 -10.22
CA ALA A 145 3.20 -4.31 -11.31
C ALA A 145 4.69 -4.20 -11.62
N SER A 146 5.23 -2.98 -11.63
CA SER A 146 6.68 -2.76 -11.84
C SER A 146 7.49 -3.33 -10.68
N LEU A 147 7.02 -3.15 -9.45
CA LEU A 147 7.65 -3.70 -8.27
C LEU A 147 7.69 -5.23 -8.33
N LYS A 148 6.58 -5.86 -8.71
CA LYS A 148 6.46 -7.32 -8.88
C LYS A 148 7.51 -7.88 -9.82
N GLU A 149 7.80 -7.18 -10.92
CA GLU A 149 8.76 -7.64 -11.92
C GLU A 149 10.21 -7.61 -11.41
N HIS A 150 10.49 -6.81 -10.38
CA HIS A 150 11.84 -6.60 -9.86
C HIS A 150 12.09 -7.27 -8.49
N LEU A 151 11.08 -7.90 -7.91
CA LEU A 151 11.22 -8.58 -6.62
C LEU A 151 11.83 -9.97 -6.74
#